data_d8ae3bdf1642740f448a724e0e5a1dbd
#
_entry.id   d8ae3bdf1642740f448a724e0e5a1dbd
#
_cell.length_a   1.000
_cell.length_b   1.000
_cell.length_c   1.000
_cell.angle_alpha   90.00
_cell.angle_beta   90.00
_cell.angle_gamma   90.00
#
_symmetry.space_group_name_H-M   'P 1'
#
loop_
_entity.id
_entity.type
_entity.pdbx_description
1 polymer ?
#
loop_
_entity_poly.entity_id
_entity_poly.type
_entity_poly.pdbx_seq_one_letter_code
_entity_poly.pdbx_strand_id
1 'polypeptide(L)'
;MVHELVDLAAMIRSSPAWRAKGHIAVVRDVFGPSDWLRGPGDDGAVVTVGGEQVIACGEAILPAFVERDPHGAGVAAVLANVNDVAAMGAVPLAIVDTVVGPHETCRAVLDGMRFASHVYDVPVVGGHLTNSADRVALSAFAVGRCPARPLSATRVSPGQRLALVACLEGTMRADFPFFPSFDERGGDLAGDVRLLAQLAAEGVIEAAKDVSMAGLFGSLAMLLEPTRCGATIAVDAVPVPDGVTFEAWALCFPCFAFLVTMAPGSEDRCRRAVEGRGLSYAPLGTLDGSAALRLTDRSHTVVLIDLNVDTVTGL
;
A
#
# COMPACT_ATOMS: atom_id res chain seq x y z
N MET A 1 20.67 -9.38 -20.08
CA MET A 1 19.28 -9.00 -20.46
C MET A 1 18.25 -10.07 -20.07
N VAL A 2 18.14 -11.29 -20.71
CA VAL A 2 17.21 -12.34 -20.18
C VAL A 2 17.56 -12.71 -18.74
N HIS A 3 18.84 -12.90 -18.45
CA HIS A 3 19.31 -13.22 -17.08
C HIS A 3 18.97 -12.12 -16.10
N GLU A 4 19.07 -10.86 -16.45
CA GLU A 4 18.74 -9.72 -15.56
C GLU A 4 17.26 -9.70 -15.18
N LEU A 5 16.31 -9.97 -16.10
CA LEU A 5 14.88 -10.07 -15.77
C LEU A 5 14.56 -11.31 -14.92
N VAL A 6 15.21 -12.44 -15.20
CA VAL A 6 15.06 -13.67 -14.39
C VAL A 6 15.59 -13.44 -12.99
N ASP A 7 16.74 -12.79 -12.86
CA ASP A 7 17.36 -12.49 -11.58
C ASP A 7 16.51 -11.47 -10.79
N LEU A 8 15.96 -10.46 -11.46
CA LEU A 8 15.03 -9.49 -10.87
C LEU A 8 13.77 -10.20 -10.34
N ALA A 9 13.14 -11.04 -11.14
CA ALA A 9 11.95 -11.79 -10.75
C ALA A 9 12.24 -12.71 -9.54
N ALA A 10 13.39 -13.40 -9.55
CA ALA A 10 13.85 -14.24 -8.48
C ALA A 10 14.12 -13.43 -7.19
N MET A 11 14.76 -12.28 -7.30
CA MET A 11 15.03 -11.36 -6.19
C MET A 11 13.71 -10.90 -5.54
N ILE A 12 12.73 -10.44 -6.34
CA ILE A 12 11.44 -9.99 -5.84
C ILE A 12 10.72 -11.11 -5.10
N ARG A 13 10.57 -12.29 -5.70
CA ARG A 13 9.87 -13.45 -5.10
C ARG A 13 10.59 -14.01 -3.87
N SER A 14 11.92 -13.92 -3.82
CA SER A 14 12.71 -14.41 -2.69
C SER A 14 12.81 -13.41 -1.54
N SER A 15 12.33 -12.18 -1.71
CA SER A 15 12.40 -11.16 -0.67
C SER A 15 11.66 -11.62 0.60
N PRO A 16 12.20 -11.35 1.79
CA PRO A 16 11.53 -11.71 3.04
C PRO A 16 10.13 -11.12 3.16
N ALA A 17 9.96 -9.91 2.64
CA ALA A 17 8.69 -9.18 2.69
C ALA A 17 7.60 -9.82 1.80
N TRP A 18 7.96 -10.29 0.60
CA TRP A 18 7.04 -11.08 -0.25
C TRP A 18 6.63 -12.37 0.45
N ARG A 19 7.62 -13.13 0.96
CA ARG A 19 7.36 -14.43 1.61
C ARG A 19 6.49 -14.29 2.86
N ALA A 20 6.66 -13.20 3.60
CA ALA A 20 5.86 -12.93 4.80
C ALA A 20 4.36 -12.80 4.49
N LYS A 21 3.99 -12.35 3.27
CA LYS A 21 2.58 -12.25 2.87
C LYS A 21 1.87 -13.61 2.82
N GLY A 22 2.58 -14.69 2.51
CA GLY A 22 2.01 -16.05 2.53
C GLY A 22 1.50 -16.50 3.89
N HIS A 23 1.97 -15.90 5.01
CA HIS A 23 1.43 -16.17 6.34
C HIS A 23 -0.02 -15.67 6.54
N ILE A 24 -0.50 -14.77 5.69
CA ILE A 24 -1.88 -14.27 5.74
C ILE A 24 -2.89 -15.40 5.50
N ALA A 25 -2.50 -16.47 4.80
CA ALA A 25 -3.33 -17.67 4.58
C ALA A 25 -3.95 -18.23 5.86
N VAL A 26 -3.29 -18.09 7.02
CA VAL A 26 -3.84 -18.53 8.31
C VAL A 26 -5.18 -17.87 8.64
N VAL A 27 -5.43 -16.66 8.11
CA VAL A 27 -6.69 -15.94 8.31
C VAL A 27 -7.84 -16.71 7.66
N ARG A 28 -7.64 -17.16 6.42
CA ARG A 28 -8.63 -18.01 5.72
C ARG A 28 -8.82 -19.36 6.42
N ASP A 29 -7.74 -19.95 6.94
CA ASP A 29 -7.83 -21.22 7.64
C ASP A 29 -8.68 -21.15 8.92
N VAL A 30 -8.68 -19.97 9.58
CA VAL A 30 -9.42 -19.73 10.82
C VAL A 30 -10.84 -19.20 10.56
N PHE A 31 -10.97 -18.21 9.68
CA PHE A 31 -12.24 -17.50 9.46
C PHE A 31 -13.01 -17.99 8.23
N GLY A 32 -12.43 -18.87 7.41
CA GLY A 32 -12.99 -19.30 6.14
C GLY A 32 -12.79 -18.30 5.00
N PRO A 33 -13.35 -18.58 3.82
CA PRO A 33 -13.26 -17.70 2.67
C PRO A 33 -13.86 -16.32 2.94
N SER A 34 -13.19 -15.27 2.47
CA SER A 34 -13.65 -13.89 2.58
C SER A 34 -14.20 -13.36 1.24
N ASP A 35 -15.08 -12.37 1.31
CA ASP A 35 -15.51 -11.60 0.14
C ASP A 35 -14.56 -10.44 -0.20
N TRP A 36 -13.42 -10.36 0.47
CA TRP A 36 -12.39 -9.34 0.37
C TRP A 36 -12.83 -7.93 0.78
N LEU A 37 -14.00 -7.50 0.38
CA LEU A 37 -14.47 -6.14 0.64
C LEU A 37 -14.98 -5.95 2.07
N ARG A 38 -15.66 -6.95 2.64
CA ARG A 38 -16.26 -6.89 3.99
C ARG A 38 -15.60 -7.79 5.02
N GLY A 39 -14.60 -8.49 4.58
CA GLY A 39 -13.80 -9.40 5.40
C GLY A 39 -12.31 -9.19 5.17
N PRO A 40 -11.48 -10.12 5.62
CA PRO A 40 -10.04 -10.07 5.33
C PRO A 40 -9.77 -10.13 3.83
N GLY A 41 -8.91 -9.24 3.31
CA GLY A 41 -8.56 -9.27 1.89
C GLY A 41 -7.97 -7.97 1.37
N ASP A 42 -8.81 -6.96 1.16
CA ASP A 42 -8.38 -5.62 0.75
C ASP A 42 -7.58 -4.89 1.89
N ASP A 43 -7.09 -3.70 1.62
CA ASP A 43 -6.33 -2.88 2.59
C ASP A 43 -7.18 -2.47 3.81
N GLY A 44 -8.49 -2.53 3.70
CA GLY A 44 -9.42 -2.30 4.79
C GLY A 44 -10.76 -2.96 4.52
N ALA A 45 -11.50 -3.24 5.58
CA ALA A 45 -12.83 -3.83 5.48
C ALA A 45 -13.91 -2.75 5.49
N VAL A 46 -14.96 -2.95 4.69
CA VAL A 46 -16.13 -2.07 4.64
C VAL A 46 -17.13 -2.47 5.73
N VAL A 47 -17.41 -1.53 6.62
CA VAL A 47 -18.47 -1.63 7.65
C VAL A 47 -19.59 -0.66 7.29
N THR A 48 -20.82 -1.14 7.22
CA THR A 48 -21.98 -0.27 6.94
C THR A 48 -22.62 0.20 8.26
N VAL A 49 -22.71 1.51 8.43
CA VAL A 49 -23.29 2.14 9.62
C VAL A 49 -24.35 3.15 9.19
N GLY A 50 -25.62 2.92 9.50
CA GLY A 50 -26.69 3.85 9.16
C GLY A 50 -26.85 4.14 7.66
N GLY A 51 -26.41 3.23 6.79
CA GLY A 51 -26.40 3.41 5.34
C GLY A 51 -25.10 4.04 4.78
N GLU A 52 -24.23 4.55 5.65
CA GLU A 52 -22.89 5.03 5.27
C GLU A 52 -21.86 3.89 5.29
N GLN A 53 -20.84 4.02 4.44
CA GLN A 53 -19.75 3.06 4.36
C GLN A 53 -18.52 3.62 5.10
N VAL A 54 -18.10 2.88 6.11
CA VAL A 54 -16.91 3.16 6.92
C VAL A 54 -15.86 2.11 6.60
N ILE A 55 -14.64 2.53 6.39
CA ILE A 55 -13.48 1.65 6.26
C ILE A 55 -12.84 1.47 7.64
N ALA A 56 -12.53 0.23 7.99
CA ALA A 56 -11.76 -0.12 9.16
C ALA A 56 -10.52 -0.93 8.72
N CYS A 57 -9.35 -0.52 9.15
CA CYS A 57 -8.09 -1.23 8.92
C CYS A 57 -7.24 -1.22 10.18
N GLY A 58 -6.16 -2.00 10.18
CA GLY A 58 -5.23 -2.02 11.30
C GLY A 58 -3.92 -2.69 10.93
N GLU A 59 -2.83 -2.12 11.43
CA GLU A 59 -1.47 -2.53 11.19
C GLU A 59 -0.74 -2.85 12.50
N ALA A 60 0.05 -3.93 12.47
CA ALA A 60 0.98 -4.27 13.53
C ALA A 60 2.41 -4.01 13.05
N ILE A 61 3.14 -3.19 13.79
CA ILE A 61 4.52 -2.84 13.45
C ILE A 61 5.47 -3.92 13.98
N LEU A 62 6.44 -4.32 13.16
CA LEU A 62 7.44 -5.32 13.54
C LEU A 62 8.16 -4.93 14.84
N PRO A 63 8.18 -5.77 15.88
CA PRO A 63 8.83 -5.45 17.14
C PRO A 63 10.29 -5.01 16.99
N ALA A 64 11.06 -5.66 16.12
CA ALA A 64 12.45 -5.27 15.84
C ALA A 64 12.59 -3.86 15.26
N PHE A 65 11.58 -3.35 14.56
CA PHE A 65 11.56 -1.96 14.10
C PHE A 65 11.23 -1.01 15.25
N VAL A 66 10.27 -1.37 16.11
CA VAL A 66 9.95 -0.58 17.31
C VAL A 66 11.16 -0.46 18.25
N GLU A 67 11.92 -1.56 18.43
CA GLU A 67 13.15 -1.57 19.25
C GLU A 67 14.25 -0.66 18.66
N ARG A 68 14.42 -0.69 17.34
CA ARG A 68 15.52 0.01 16.66
C ARG A 68 15.24 1.49 16.45
N ASP A 69 14.03 1.85 16.06
CA ASP A 69 13.60 3.21 15.74
C ASP A 69 12.13 3.40 16.22
N PRO A 70 11.93 3.60 17.53
CA PRO A 70 10.57 3.71 18.07
C PRO A 70 9.82 4.94 17.51
N HIS A 71 10.50 6.05 17.24
CA HIS A 71 9.88 7.21 16.59
C HIS A 71 9.43 6.88 15.16
N GLY A 72 10.33 6.31 14.33
CA GLY A 72 9.99 5.88 12.97
C GLY A 72 8.90 4.83 12.94
N ALA A 73 8.86 3.92 13.93
CA ALA A 73 7.78 2.95 14.07
C ALA A 73 6.42 3.62 14.34
N GLY A 74 6.39 4.65 15.17
CA GLY A 74 5.20 5.49 15.40
C GLY A 74 4.74 6.20 14.13
N VAL A 75 5.66 6.75 13.35
CA VAL A 75 5.36 7.34 12.04
C VAL A 75 4.76 6.30 11.10
N ALA A 76 5.39 5.13 11.00
CA ALA A 76 4.94 4.05 10.12
C ALA A 76 3.54 3.53 10.49
N ALA A 77 3.21 3.46 11.79
CA ALA A 77 1.91 3.01 12.26
C ALA A 77 0.77 3.92 11.78
N VAL A 78 0.99 5.24 11.76
CA VAL A 78 0.01 6.20 11.23
C VAL A 78 -0.03 6.13 9.71
N LEU A 79 1.14 6.19 9.05
CA LEU A 79 1.28 6.20 7.59
C LEU A 79 0.60 4.99 6.93
N ALA A 80 0.89 3.76 7.42
CA ALA A 80 0.33 2.55 6.84
C ALA A 80 -1.20 2.58 6.89
N ASN A 81 -1.77 2.88 8.06
CA ASN A 81 -3.22 2.96 8.22
C ASN A 81 -3.87 4.06 7.34
N VAL A 82 -3.20 5.21 7.19
CA VAL A 82 -3.71 6.30 6.32
C VAL A 82 -3.69 5.88 4.86
N ASN A 83 -2.64 5.18 4.42
CA ASN A 83 -2.55 4.66 3.06
C ASN A 83 -3.58 3.55 2.80
N ASP A 84 -3.80 2.64 3.75
CA ASP A 84 -4.82 1.60 3.64
C ASP A 84 -6.22 2.21 3.45
N VAL A 85 -6.58 3.20 4.29
CA VAL A 85 -7.85 3.92 4.14
C VAL A 85 -7.95 4.60 2.78
N ALA A 86 -6.86 5.23 2.32
CA ALA A 86 -6.82 5.90 1.02
C ALA A 86 -6.97 4.90 -0.14
N ALA A 87 -6.30 3.73 -0.07
CA ALA A 87 -6.41 2.66 -1.06
C ALA A 87 -7.85 2.14 -1.20
N MET A 88 -8.64 2.19 -0.12
CA MET A 88 -10.08 1.88 -0.15
C MET A 88 -10.96 3.01 -0.70
N GLY A 89 -10.38 4.11 -1.18
CA GLY A 89 -11.12 5.28 -1.69
C GLY A 89 -11.85 6.05 -0.60
N ALA A 90 -11.33 6.03 0.62
CA ALA A 90 -11.94 6.67 1.78
C ALA A 90 -11.08 7.84 2.30
N VAL A 91 -11.73 8.73 3.03
CA VAL A 91 -11.09 9.82 3.74
C VAL A 91 -10.76 9.35 5.15
N PRO A 92 -9.48 9.33 5.57
CA PRO A 92 -9.10 8.99 6.94
C PRO A 92 -9.75 9.95 7.95
N LEU A 93 -10.31 9.42 9.03
CA LEU A 93 -11.00 10.19 10.05
C LEU A 93 -10.28 10.22 11.39
N ALA A 94 -9.79 9.07 11.83
CA ALA A 94 -9.18 8.92 13.14
C ALA A 94 -8.33 7.65 13.23
N ILE A 95 -7.37 7.68 14.16
CA ILE A 95 -6.52 6.56 14.51
C ILE A 95 -6.63 6.29 16.01
N VAL A 96 -6.62 5.01 16.38
CA VAL A 96 -6.38 4.52 17.74
C VAL A 96 -5.18 3.56 17.73
N ASP A 97 -4.52 3.41 18.87
CA ASP A 97 -3.31 2.61 18.97
C ASP A 97 -3.30 1.65 20.16
N THR A 98 -2.35 0.72 20.14
CA THR A 98 -1.93 -0.03 21.31
C THR A 98 -0.40 -0.05 21.34
N VAL A 99 0.16 0.46 22.43
CA VAL A 99 1.62 0.57 22.62
C VAL A 99 2.02 -0.20 23.87
N VAL A 100 2.97 -1.10 23.72
CA VAL A 100 3.58 -1.86 24.80
C VAL A 100 5.08 -1.58 24.81
N GLY A 101 5.66 -1.28 25.97
CA GLY A 101 7.11 -1.09 26.05
C GLY A 101 7.55 -0.33 27.29
N PRO A 102 8.87 -0.13 27.44
CA PRO A 102 9.42 0.79 28.40
C PRO A 102 8.91 2.23 28.19
N HIS A 103 8.85 3.02 29.24
CA HIS A 103 8.30 4.38 29.19
C HIS A 103 8.91 5.24 28.07
N GLU A 104 10.22 5.24 27.92
CA GLU A 104 10.93 6.04 26.90
C GLU A 104 10.63 5.57 25.47
N THR A 105 10.51 4.25 25.27
CA THR A 105 10.11 3.68 23.98
C THR A 105 8.66 4.08 23.63
N CYS A 106 7.73 3.95 24.57
CA CYS A 106 6.35 4.38 24.37
C CYS A 106 6.26 5.87 24.05
N ARG A 107 7.03 6.70 24.75
CA ARG A 107 7.10 8.14 24.49
C ARG A 107 7.57 8.44 23.07
N ALA A 108 8.67 7.81 22.63
CA ALA A 108 9.21 8.01 21.29
C ALA A 108 8.24 7.55 20.19
N VAL A 109 7.54 6.40 20.40
CA VAL A 109 6.48 5.93 19.49
C VAL A 109 5.36 6.96 19.38
N LEU A 110 4.84 7.45 20.51
CA LEU A 110 3.75 8.43 20.52
C LEU A 110 4.17 9.78 19.92
N ASP A 111 5.43 10.20 20.08
CA ASP A 111 5.97 11.39 19.42
C ASP A 111 6.00 11.19 17.88
N GLY A 112 6.39 10.02 17.40
CA GLY A 112 6.34 9.66 15.97
C GLY A 112 4.91 9.65 15.43
N MET A 113 3.98 9.05 16.17
CA MET A 113 2.55 9.06 15.81
C MET A 113 2.00 10.50 15.75
N ARG A 114 2.36 11.34 16.72
CA ARG A 114 1.95 12.75 16.75
C ARG A 114 2.50 13.52 15.53
N PHE A 115 3.75 13.29 15.15
CA PHE A 115 4.34 13.88 13.95
C PHE A 115 3.54 13.50 12.71
N ALA A 116 3.32 12.22 12.46
CA ALA A 116 2.59 11.75 11.29
C ALA A 116 1.10 12.17 11.32
N SER A 117 0.44 12.13 12.48
CA SER A 117 -0.91 12.66 12.68
C SER A 117 -1.03 14.11 12.21
N HIS A 118 -0.03 14.94 12.50
CA HIS A 118 -0.01 16.32 12.05
C HIS A 118 0.23 16.47 10.54
N VAL A 119 1.17 15.70 9.99
CA VAL A 119 1.48 15.71 8.55
C VAL A 119 0.28 15.27 7.69
N TYR A 120 -0.42 14.22 8.10
CA TYR A 120 -1.57 13.69 7.37
C TYR A 120 -2.90 14.37 7.72
N ASP A 121 -2.93 15.26 8.71
CA ASP A 121 -4.14 15.87 9.27
C ASP A 121 -5.19 14.79 9.63
N VAL A 122 -4.74 13.76 10.38
CA VAL A 122 -5.58 12.67 10.89
C VAL A 122 -5.32 12.50 12.38
N PRO A 123 -6.29 12.77 13.27
CA PRO A 123 -6.06 12.76 14.71
C PRO A 123 -5.87 11.34 15.25
N VAL A 124 -4.92 11.17 16.15
CA VAL A 124 -4.87 10.03 17.08
C VAL A 124 -5.83 10.37 18.24
N VAL A 125 -6.96 9.66 18.31
CA VAL A 125 -8.07 10.00 19.22
C VAL A 125 -8.07 9.19 20.51
N GLY A 126 -7.21 8.20 20.62
CA GLY A 126 -7.07 7.36 21.80
C GLY A 126 -6.25 6.13 21.52
N GLY A 127 -6.16 5.28 22.54
CA GLY A 127 -5.40 4.05 22.45
C GLY A 127 -5.26 3.38 23.82
N HIS A 128 -4.37 2.41 23.89
CA HIS A 128 -4.01 1.72 25.12
C HIS A 128 -2.50 1.62 25.28
N LEU A 129 -2.01 2.04 26.44
CA LEU A 129 -0.58 1.99 26.77
C LEU A 129 -0.34 0.99 27.90
N THR A 130 0.58 0.03 27.65
CA THR A 130 1.02 -0.93 28.65
C THR A 130 2.51 -0.78 28.90
N ASN A 131 2.88 -0.49 30.15
CA ASN A 131 4.29 -0.48 30.52
C ASN A 131 4.84 -1.91 30.61
N SER A 132 5.93 -2.17 29.90
CA SER A 132 6.67 -3.45 29.92
C SER A 132 8.16 -3.15 29.87
N ALA A 133 8.93 -3.81 30.74
CA ALA A 133 10.37 -3.54 30.85
C ALA A 133 11.19 -4.19 29.73
N ASP A 134 10.71 -5.30 29.17
CA ASP A 134 11.48 -6.23 28.35
C ASP A 134 10.79 -6.63 27.03
N ARG A 135 9.63 -6.06 26.72
CA ARG A 135 8.89 -6.35 25.48
C ARG A 135 8.35 -5.09 24.88
N VAL A 136 8.35 -5.05 23.54
CA VAL A 136 7.73 -4.00 22.77
C VAL A 136 6.69 -4.55 21.82
N ALA A 137 5.60 -3.81 21.64
CA ALA A 137 4.63 -4.03 20.58
C ALA A 137 3.95 -2.69 20.22
N LEU A 138 3.62 -2.55 18.97
CA LEU A 138 2.88 -1.40 18.46
C LEU A 138 1.89 -1.89 17.42
N SER A 139 0.63 -1.51 17.61
CA SER A 139 -0.40 -1.62 16.57
C SER A 139 -1.18 -0.32 16.51
N ALA A 140 -1.64 0.04 15.32
CA ALA A 140 -2.56 1.14 15.14
C ALA A 140 -3.73 0.69 14.25
N PHE A 141 -4.87 1.34 14.42
CA PHE A 141 -6.10 1.05 13.70
C PHE A 141 -6.70 2.37 13.23
N ALA A 142 -7.18 2.40 11.99
CA ALA A 142 -7.82 3.57 11.46
C ALA A 142 -9.26 3.31 11.07
N VAL A 143 -10.03 4.39 11.09
CA VAL A 143 -11.36 4.46 10.48
C VAL A 143 -11.36 5.54 9.42
N GLY A 144 -12.02 5.25 8.29
CA GLY A 144 -12.20 6.19 7.20
C GLY A 144 -13.65 6.23 6.73
N ARG A 145 -14.07 7.35 6.15
CA ARG A 145 -15.40 7.50 5.54
C ARG A 145 -15.28 7.42 4.03
N CYS A 146 -16.01 6.51 3.43
CA CYS A 146 -16.09 6.41 1.99
C CYS A 146 -17.18 7.36 1.45
N PRO A 147 -16.83 8.41 0.68
CA PRO A 147 -17.81 9.38 0.18
C PRO A 147 -18.67 8.83 -0.95
N ALA A 148 -18.26 7.70 -1.54
CA ALA A 148 -18.95 7.05 -2.65
C ALA A 148 -18.80 5.52 -2.52
N ARG A 149 -18.68 4.83 -3.66
CA ARG A 149 -18.41 3.39 -3.70
C ARG A 149 -16.95 3.12 -3.28
N PRO A 150 -16.68 2.25 -2.30
CA PRO A 150 -15.32 1.87 -1.93
C PRO A 150 -14.54 1.30 -3.12
N LEU A 151 -13.26 1.58 -3.20
CA LEU A 151 -12.34 0.86 -4.09
C LEU A 151 -12.14 -0.56 -3.55
N SER A 152 -11.86 -1.51 -4.44
CA SER A 152 -11.61 -2.90 -4.03
C SER A 152 -10.87 -3.66 -5.12
N ALA A 153 -9.92 -4.49 -4.73
CA ALA A 153 -9.23 -5.41 -5.61
C ALA A 153 -10.20 -6.39 -6.34
N THR A 154 -11.38 -6.64 -5.77
CA THR A 154 -12.42 -7.46 -6.41
C THR A 154 -13.04 -6.83 -7.67
N ARG A 155 -12.77 -5.55 -7.93
CA ARG A 155 -13.24 -4.83 -9.13
C ARG A 155 -12.22 -4.76 -10.24
N VAL A 156 -11.06 -5.30 -10.02
CA VAL A 156 -10.04 -5.46 -11.05
C VAL A 156 -10.58 -6.38 -12.15
N SER A 157 -10.48 -5.94 -13.40
CA SER A 157 -10.98 -6.73 -14.54
C SER A 157 -10.11 -6.56 -15.79
N PRO A 158 -10.09 -7.56 -16.69
CA PRO A 158 -9.40 -7.44 -17.95
C PRO A 158 -9.89 -6.24 -18.77
N GLY A 159 -8.96 -5.56 -19.44
CA GLY A 159 -9.22 -4.35 -20.22
C GLY A 159 -9.07 -3.04 -19.45
N GLN A 160 -9.08 -3.06 -18.12
CA GLN A 160 -8.77 -1.85 -17.33
C GLN A 160 -7.34 -1.40 -17.56
N ARG A 161 -7.11 -0.10 -17.40
CA ARG A 161 -5.78 0.51 -17.38
C ARG A 161 -5.20 0.43 -15.98
N LEU A 162 -3.92 0.14 -15.91
CA LEU A 162 -3.13 0.10 -14.67
C LEU A 162 -2.14 1.28 -14.68
N ALA A 163 -2.05 2.00 -13.57
CA ALA A 163 -1.06 3.04 -13.38
C ALA A 163 -0.47 3.00 -11.96
N LEU A 164 0.77 3.51 -11.84
CA LEU A 164 1.39 3.86 -10.57
C LEU A 164 1.22 5.36 -10.34
N VAL A 165 0.74 5.71 -9.16
CA VAL A 165 0.65 7.08 -8.64
C VAL A 165 1.60 7.19 -7.46
N ALA A 166 2.63 8.03 -7.53
CA ALA A 166 3.66 8.06 -6.51
C ALA A 166 4.26 9.47 -6.30
N CYS A 167 4.78 9.71 -5.11
CA CYS A 167 5.75 10.76 -4.87
C CYS A 167 7.16 10.21 -5.14
N LEU A 168 7.90 10.87 -6.03
CA LEU A 168 9.27 10.48 -6.38
C LEU A 168 10.32 11.44 -5.75
N GLU A 169 9.86 12.42 -4.99
CA GLU A 169 10.72 13.35 -4.25
C GLU A 169 10.97 12.80 -2.86
N GLY A 170 12.22 12.72 -2.45
CA GLY A 170 12.62 12.18 -1.15
C GLY A 170 13.99 11.51 -1.17
N THR A 171 14.34 10.85 -0.07
CA THR A 171 15.61 10.14 0.05
C THR A 171 15.40 8.76 0.64
N MET A 172 15.85 7.70 -0.07
CA MET A 172 15.79 6.33 0.42
C MET A 172 16.54 6.17 1.74
N ARG A 173 15.92 5.58 2.75
CA ARG A 173 16.61 5.25 3.99
C ARG A 173 17.69 4.18 3.75
N ALA A 174 18.85 4.38 4.35
CA ALA A 174 19.96 3.44 4.21
C ALA A 174 19.79 2.17 5.06
N ASP A 175 19.00 2.25 6.12
CA ASP A 175 18.86 1.22 7.15
C ASP A 175 17.57 0.40 7.06
N PHE A 176 16.62 0.83 6.25
CA PHE A 176 15.31 0.19 6.10
C PHE A 176 14.73 0.49 4.71
N PRO A 177 14.02 -0.45 4.05
CA PRO A 177 13.49 -0.26 2.70
C PRO A 177 12.26 0.67 2.70
N PHE A 178 12.45 1.90 3.11
CA PHE A 178 11.44 2.94 3.19
C PHE A 178 11.90 4.20 2.46
N PHE A 179 11.02 4.76 1.64
CA PHE A 179 11.23 6.00 0.91
C PHE A 179 10.32 7.10 1.48
N PRO A 180 10.80 7.88 2.47
CA PRO A 180 10.07 9.01 3.01
C PRO A 180 10.06 10.18 2.02
N SER A 181 9.00 10.98 2.07
CA SER A 181 8.83 12.24 1.34
C SER A 181 8.26 13.33 2.26
N PHE A 182 8.49 13.19 3.57
CA PHE A 182 7.88 14.10 4.56
C PHE A 182 8.42 15.52 4.47
N ASP A 183 9.72 15.66 4.21
CA ASP A 183 10.37 16.98 4.12
C ASP A 183 10.02 17.67 2.81
N GLU A 184 9.89 16.92 1.72
CA GLU A 184 9.59 17.44 0.39
C GLU A 184 8.12 17.77 0.21
N ARG A 185 7.22 16.98 0.81
CA ARG A 185 5.76 17.13 0.66
C ARG A 185 5.11 17.87 1.82
N GLY A 186 5.65 17.75 3.03
CA GLY A 186 5.09 18.40 4.21
C GLY A 186 3.59 18.22 4.35
N GLY A 187 2.87 19.32 4.54
CA GLY A 187 1.40 19.32 4.68
C GLY A 187 0.61 18.95 3.42
N ASP A 188 1.24 18.87 2.25
CA ASP A 188 0.58 18.43 1.01
C ASP A 188 0.18 16.96 1.07
N LEU A 189 0.90 16.13 1.86
CA LEU A 189 0.59 14.72 2.07
C LEU A 189 -0.86 14.50 2.56
N ALA A 190 -1.37 15.40 3.39
CA ALA A 190 -2.76 15.35 3.84
C ALA A 190 -3.75 15.38 2.67
N GLY A 191 -3.51 16.23 1.68
CA GLY A 191 -4.31 16.31 0.47
C GLY A 191 -4.02 15.17 -0.52
N ASP A 192 -2.77 14.69 -0.56
CA ASP A 192 -2.35 13.62 -1.47
C ASP A 192 -3.09 12.31 -1.17
N VAL A 193 -3.15 11.90 0.10
CA VAL A 193 -3.86 10.67 0.50
C VAL A 193 -5.39 10.78 0.29
N ARG A 194 -5.95 11.99 0.31
CA ARG A 194 -7.38 12.22 0.05
C ARG A 194 -7.73 12.26 -1.44
N LEU A 195 -6.73 12.34 -2.33
CA LEU A 195 -6.92 12.33 -3.78
C LEU A 195 -7.62 11.05 -4.26
N LEU A 196 -7.28 9.88 -3.66
CA LEU A 196 -7.90 8.62 -4.08
C LEU A 196 -9.39 8.59 -3.78
N ALA A 197 -9.81 9.14 -2.63
CA ALA A 197 -11.22 9.28 -2.28
C ALA A 197 -11.97 10.19 -3.27
N GLN A 198 -11.35 11.28 -3.73
CA GLN A 198 -11.91 12.14 -4.76
C GLN A 198 -12.05 11.41 -6.09
N LEU A 199 -10.98 10.74 -6.56
CA LEU A 199 -10.99 9.98 -7.83
C LEU A 199 -12.02 8.83 -7.80
N ALA A 200 -12.18 8.17 -6.66
CA ALA A 200 -13.21 7.16 -6.45
C ALA A 200 -14.62 7.75 -6.51
N ALA A 201 -14.85 8.88 -5.83
CA ALA A 201 -16.14 9.58 -5.83
C ALA A 201 -16.55 10.06 -7.23
N GLU A 202 -15.58 10.45 -8.04
CA GLU A 202 -15.78 10.86 -9.43
C GLU A 202 -15.89 9.68 -10.42
N GLY A 203 -15.71 8.44 -9.95
CA GLY A 203 -15.71 7.24 -10.79
C GLY A 203 -14.55 7.20 -11.79
N VAL A 204 -13.40 7.80 -11.44
CA VAL A 204 -12.19 7.82 -12.28
C VAL A 204 -11.40 6.55 -12.11
N ILE A 205 -11.30 6.03 -10.90
CA ILE A 205 -10.60 4.78 -10.56
C ILE A 205 -11.56 3.74 -10.00
N GLU A 206 -11.26 2.46 -10.20
CA GLU A 206 -12.11 1.33 -9.81
C GLU A 206 -11.54 0.53 -8.64
N ALA A 207 -10.23 0.39 -8.60
CA ALA A 207 -9.48 -0.27 -7.53
C ALA A 207 -8.18 0.48 -7.27
N ALA A 208 -7.68 0.37 -6.06
CA ALA A 208 -6.35 0.82 -5.70
C ALA A 208 -5.72 -0.14 -4.70
N LYS A 209 -4.40 -0.10 -4.59
CA LYS A 209 -3.59 -0.79 -3.59
C LYS A 209 -2.40 0.09 -3.25
N ASP A 210 -2.14 0.28 -1.98
CA ASP A 210 -0.90 0.92 -1.53
C ASP A 210 0.33 0.07 -1.89
N VAL A 211 1.46 0.71 -2.15
CA VAL A 211 2.74 0.02 -2.27
C VAL A 211 3.32 -0.14 -0.87
N SER A 212 3.15 -1.34 -0.31
CA SER A 212 3.54 -1.68 1.06
C SER A 212 4.80 -2.55 1.12
N MET A 213 5.07 -3.20 2.24
CA MET A 213 6.29 -3.98 2.50
C MET A 213 6.62 -5.07 1.48
N ALA A 214 5.63 -5.59 0.73
CA ALA A 214 5.89 -6.51 -0.38
C ALA A 214 6.55 -5.83 -1.59
N GLY A 215 6.73 -4.50 -1.54
CA GLY A 215 7.22 -3.67 -2.63
C GLY A 215 6.23 -3.55 -3.78
N LEU A 216 6.64 -2.84 -4.83
CA LEU A 216 5.77 -2.51 -5.96
C LEU A 216 5.09 -3.74 -6.59
N PHE A 217 5.89 -4.74 -6.92
CA PHE A 217 5.37 -5.92 -7.64
C PHE A 217 4.65 -6.91 -6.73
N GLY A 218 5.00 -6.96 -5.44
CA GLY A 218 4.24 -7.74 -4.47
C GLY A 218 2.87 -7.13 -4.20
N SER A 219 2.79 -5.81 -4.06
CA SER A 219 1.52 -5.08 -3.94
C SER A 219 0.67 -5.22 -5.21
N LEU A 220 1.30 -5.19 -6.41
CA LEU A 220 0.59 -5.44 -7.66
C LEU A 220 0.03 -6.86 -7.72
N ALA A 221 0.81 -7.86 -7.35
CA ALA A 221 0.34 -9.24 -7.35
C ALA A 221 -0.84 -9.44 -6.38
N MET A 222 -0.81 -8.80 -5.20
CA MET A 222 -1.93 -8.79 -4.24
C MET A 222 -3.18 -8.11 -4.83
N LEU A 223 -3.03 -6.99 -5.55
CA LEU A 223 -4.15 -6.32 -6.24
C LEU A 223 -4.81 -7.22 -7.28
N LEU A 224 -4.05 -8.07 -7.97
CA LEU A 224 -4.54 -8.96 -9.03
C LEU A 224 -5.09 -10.29 -8.50
N GLU A 225 -4.69 -10.71 -7.30
CA GLU A 225 -4.95 -12.05 -6.75
C GLU A 225 -6.44 -12.40 -6.66
N PRO A 226 -7.37 -11.56 -6.13
CA PRO A 226 -8.78 -11.94 -5.94
C PRO A 226 -9.52 -12.19 -7.26
N THR A 227 -9.12 -11.53 -8.34
CA THR A 227 -9.78 -11.67 -9.64
C THR A 227 -8.99 -12.52 -10.63
N ARG A 228 -7.77 -12.91 -10.27
CA ARG A 228 -6.82 -13.60 -11.15
C ARG A 228 -6.64 -12.88 -12.49
N CYS A 229 -6.64 -11.56 -12.48
CA CYS A 229 -6.24 -10.79 -13.64
C CYS A 229 -4.74 -10.92 -13.87
N GLY A 230 -4.32 -10.76 -15.12
CA GLY A 230 -2.92 -10.70 -15.51
C GLY A 230 -2.50 -9.28 -15.87
N ALA A 231 -1.20 -9.06 -15.88
CA ALA A 231 -0.58 -7.85 -16.38
C ALA A 231 0.84 -8.13 -16.90
N THR A 232 1.25 -7.37 -17.90
CA THR A 232 2.65 -7.38 -18.37
C THR A 232 3.22 -5.97 -18.16
N ILE A 233 4.22 -5.87 -17.29
CA ILE A 233 4.82 -4.60 -16.88
C ILE A 233 6.18 -4.45 -17.56
N ALA A 234 6.32 -3.40 -18.38
CA ALA A 234 7.62 -2.99 -18.88
C ALA A 234 8.41 -2.36 -17.73
N VAL A 235 9.58 -2.91 -17.42
CA VAL A 235 10.38 -2.43 -16.28
C VAL A 235 10.85 -0.97 -16.47
N ASP A 236 11.05 -0.54 -17.71
CA ASP A 236 11.42 0.82 -18.06
C ASP A 236 10.23 1.82 -18.02
N ALA A 237 8.99 1.34 -17.87
CA ALA A 237 7.81 2.18 -17.66
C ALA A 237 7.62 2.56 -16.18
N VAL A 238 8.31 1.90 -15.26
CA VAL A 238 8.25 2.22 -13.83
C VAL A 238 9.19 3.37 -13.52
N PRO A 239 8.67 4.53 -13.09
CA PRO A 239 9.53 5.65 -12.71
C PRO A 239 10.28 5.33 -11.42
N VAL A 240 11.53 5.76 -11.35
CA VAL A 240 12.40 5.55 -10.18
C VAL A 240 12.85 6.92 -9.67
N PRO A 241 12.83 7.16 -8.36
CA PRO A 241 13.35 8.40 -7.79
C PRO A 241 14.84 8.60 -8.10
N ASP A 242 15.25 9.86 -8.21
CA ASP A 242 16.64 10.20 -8.46
C ASP A 242 17.58 9.63 -7.39
N GLY A 243 18.69 9.02 -7.83
CA GLY A 243 19.68 8.41 -6.94
C GLY A 243 19.28 7.08 -6.29
N VAL A 244 18.12 6.53 -6.64
CA VAL A 244 17.65 5.22 -6.17
C VAL A 244 17.81 4.18 -7.28
N THR A 245 18.28 2.97 -6.96
CA THR A 245 18.31 1.88 -7.94
C THR A 245 16.91 1.31 -8.14
N PHE A 246 16.66 0.73 -9.33
CA PHE A 246 15.38 0.08 -9.61
C PHE A 246 15.04 -1.03 -8.60
N GLU A 247 16.03 -1.83 -8.22
CA GLU A 247 15.87 -2.94 -7.28
C GLU A 247 15.47 -2.42 -5.88
N ALA A 248 16.12 -1.36 -5.41
CA ALA A 248 15.78 -0.76 -4.13
C ALA A 248 14.37 -0.17 -4.16
N TRP A 249 13.99 0.51 -5.25
CA TRP A 249 12.64 1.05 -5.44
C TRP A 249 11.58 -0.04 -5.53
N ALA A 250 11.84 -1.11 -6.29
CA ALA A 250 10.92 -2.23 -6.46
C ALA A 250 10.60 -2.98 -5.16
N LEU A 251 11.51 -2.93 -4.17
CA LEU A 251 11.40 -3.64 -2.88
C LEU A 251 11.05 -2.73 -1.70
N CYS A 252 11.05 -1.41 -1.87
CA CYS A 252 10.72 -0.50 -0.78
C CYS A 252 9.20 -0.27 -0.65
N PHE A 253 8.81 0.32 0.47
CA PHE A 253 7.50 0.96 0.62
C PHE A 253 7.71 2.48 0.71
N PRO A 254 7.10 3.26 -0.20
CA PRO A 254 7.13 4.72 -0.18
C PRO A 254 6.10 5.29 0.80
N CYS A 255 6.32 6.50 1.28
CA CYS A 255 5.29 7.16 2.10
C CYS A 255 4.02 7.49 1.28
N PHE A 256 4.15 7.64 -0.03
CA PHE A 256 3.02 7.81 -0.94
C PHE A 256 3.29 7.10 -2.27
N ALA A 257 2.72 5.94 -2.47
CA ALA A 257 2.64 5.26 -3.76
C ALA A 257 1.46 4.30 -3.79
N PHE A 258 0.71 4.34 -4.89
CA PHE A 258 -0.48 3.52 -5.10
C PHE A 258 -0.54 2.96 -6.51
N LEU A 259 -0.90 1.70 -6.62
CA LEU A 259 -1.34 1.09 -7.86
C LEU A 259 -2.83 1.36 -8.03
N VAL A 260 -3.24 1.90 -9.17
CA VAL A 260 -4.64 2.22 -9.44
C VAL A 260 -5.10 1.59 -10.75
N THR A 261 -6.35 1.12 -10.77
CA THR A 261 -6.99 0.63 -11.99
C THR A 261 -8.16 1.50 -12.38
N MET A 262 -8.41 1.61 -13.69
CA MET A 262 -9.46 2.47 -14.21
C MET A 262 -10.00 1.95 -15.54
N ALA A 263 -11.21 2.36 -15.89
CA ALA A 263 -11.77 2.10 -17.21
C ALA A 263 -10.96 2.82 -18.31
N PRO A 264 -10.85 2.22 -19.52
CA PRO A 264 -10.29 2.92 -20.67
C PRO A 264 -10.99 4.29 -20.89
N GLY A 265 -10.17 5.33 -21.11
CA GLY A 265 -10.65 6.71 -21.27
C GLY A 265 -10.66 7.54 -20.00
N SER A 266 -10.43 6.95 -18.83
CA SER A 266 -10.28 7.68 -17.57
C SER A 266 -8.85 8.16 -17.30
N GLU A 267 -7.87 7.69 -18.08
CA GLU A 267 -6.43 7.89 -17.84
C GLU A 267 -6.06 9.38 -17.79
N ASP A 268 -6.58 10.20 -18.70
CA ASP A 268 -6.26 11.61 -18.74
C ASP A 268 -6.87 12.40 -17.57
N ARG A 269 -8.03 11.96 -17.06
CA ARG A 269 -8.61 12.56 -15.84
C ARG A 269 -7.77 12.23 -14.62
N CYS A 270 -7.40 10.95 -14.48
CA CYS A 270 -6.54 10.48 -13.40
C CYS A 270 -5.19 11.21 -13.44
N ARG A 271 -4.53 11.22 -14.60
CA ARG A 271 -3.24 11.90 -14.80
C ARG A 271 -3.30 13.37 -14.39
N ARG A 272 -4.26 14.14 -14.92
CA ARG A 272 -4.38 15.56 -14.59
C ARG A 272 -4.59 15.81 -13.09
N ALA A 273 -5.38 14.98 -12.43
CA ALA A 273 -5.62 15.12 -11.00
C ALA A 273 -4.35 14.83 -10.17
N VAL A 274 -3.59 13.80 -10.57
CA VAL A 274 -2.33 13.39 -9.93
C VAL A 274 -1.24 14.45 -10.16
N GLU A 275 -0.98 14.80 -11.43
CA GLU A 275 0.05 15.77 -11.81
C GLU A 275 -0.27 17.17 -11.30
N GLY A 276 -1.57 17.54 -11.22
CA GLY A 276 -2.03 18.79 -10.63
C GLY A 276 -1.67 18.95 -9.15
N ARG A 277 -1.31 17.87 -8.48
CA ARG A 277 -0.77 17.88 -7.11
C ARG A 277 0.76 17.78 -7.07
N GLY A 278 1.46 17.77 -8.21
CA GLY A 278 2.90 17.54 -8.27
C GLY A 278 3.32 16.10 -8.02
N LEU A 279 2.39 15.15 -8.13
CA LEU A 279 2.67 13.71 -8.00
C LEU A 279 2.98 13.11 -9.38
N SER A 280 3.69 11.99 -9.39
CA SER A 280 3.99 11.23 -10.60
C SER A 280 2.83 10.31 -10.97
N TYR A 281 2.42 10.33 -12.24
CA TYR A 281 1.50 9.37 -12.85
C TYR A 281 2.25 8.57 -13.91
N ALA A 282 2.38 7.26 -13.72
CA ALA A 282 3.02 6.37 -14.68
C ALA A 282 2.06 5.28 -15.17
N PRO A 283 1.71 5.26 -16.47
CA PRO A 283 0.91 4.17 -17.03
C PRO A 283 1.75 2.90 -17.08
N LEU A 284 1.28 1.83 -16.43
CA LEU A 284 1.96 0.54 -16.37
C LEU A 284 1.44 -0.48 -17.40
N GLY A 285 0.30 -0.19 -18.04
CA GLY A 285 -0.24 -1.06 -19.08
C GLY A 285 -1.74 -1.32 -18.95
N THR A 286 -2.15 -2.44 -19.55
CA THR A 286 -3.55 -2.89 -19.56
C THR A 286 -3.63 -4.26 -18.92
N LEU A 287 -4.63 -4.47 -18.08
CA LEU A 287 -4.90 -5.75 -17.46
C LEU A 287 -5.50 -6.73 -18.45
N ASP A 288 -5.16 -8.00 -18.31
CA ASP A 288 -5.62 -9.08 -19.19
C ASP A 288 -6.18 -10.27 -18.39
N GLY A 289 -6.73 -11.26 -19.09
CA GLY A 289 -7.30 -12.47 -18.49
C GLY A 289 -6.31 -13.62 -18.34
N SER A 290 -5.02 -13.38 -18.41
CA SER A 290 -4.01 -14.45 -18.40
C SER A 290 -3.70 -15.03 -17.02
N ALA A 291 -4.16 -14.38 -15.95
CA ALA A 291 -3.85 -14.69 -14.56
C ALA A 291 -2.35 -14.69 -14.23
N ALA A 292 -1.53 -14.04 -15.05
CA ALA A 292 -0.09 -14.00 -14.83
C ALA A 292 0.44 -12.57 -14.80
N LEU A 293 1.18 -12.25 -13.75
CA LEU A 293 1.99 -11.03 -13.69
C LEU A 293 3.34 -11.31 -14.34
N ARG A 294 3.67 -10.52 -15.33
CA ARG A 294 4.90 -10.64 -16.11
C ARG A 294 5.71 -9.36 -16.06
N LEU A 295 7.02 -9.51 -16.06
CA LEU A 295 7.96 -8.43 -16.28
C LEU A 295 8.51 -8.53 -17.71
N THR A 296 8.64 -7.41 -18.40
CA THR A 296 9.21 -7.36 -19.74
C THR A 296 10.24 -6.24 -19.85
N ASP A 297 11.27 -6.48 -20.61
CA ASP A 297 12.12 -5.48 -21.24
C ASP A 297 11.75 -5.36 -22.72
N ARG A 298 12.52 -4.64 -23.51
CA ARG A 298 12.26 -4.48 -24.96
C ARG A 298 12.32 -5.77 -25.77
N SER A 299 12.86 -6.86 -25.21
CA SER A 299 13.24 -8.06 -25.94
C SER A 299 12.70 -9.36 -25.31
N HIS A 300 12.45 -9.37 -24.02
CA HIS A 300 12.14 -10.58 -23.27
C HIS A 300 11.00 -10.34 -22.28
N THR A 301 10.32 -11.42 -21.93
CA THR A 301 9.25 -11.43 -20.95
C THR A 301 9.44 -12.62 -20.01
N VAL A 302 9.32 -12.38 -18.70
CA VAL A 302 9.46 -13.39 -17.66
C VAL A 302 8.20 -13.36 -16.79
N VAL A 303 7.68 -14.52 -16.43
CA VAL A 303 6.59 -14.65 -15.49
C VAL A 303 7.11 -14.41 -14.06
N LEU A 304 6.59 -13.40 -13.38
CA LEU A 304 6.86 -13.17 -11.97
C LEU A 304 6.02 -14.09 -11.09
N ILE A 305 4.72 -14.19 -11.36
CA ILE A 305 3.80 -15.11 -10.68
C ILE A 305 2.67 -15.52 -11.62
N ASP A 306 2.24 -16.78 -11.56
CA ASP A 306 1.03 -17.29 -12.19
C ASP A 306 -0.04 -17.52 -11.11
N LEU A 307 -1.05 -16.67 -11.08
CA LEU A 307 -2.12 -16.68 -10.09
C LEU A 307 -3.12 -17.85 -10.24
N ASN A 308 -3.00 -18.68 -11.30
CA ASN A 308 -3.71 -19.95 -11.38
C ASN A 308 -3.06 -21.04 -10.52
N VAL A 309 -1.76 -20.92 -10.25
CA VAL A 309 -0.95 -21.92 -9.57
C VAL A 309 -0.52 -21.46 -8.19
N ASP A 310 -0.10 -20.19 -8.09
CA ASP A 310 0.46 -19.59 -6.89
C ASP A 310 -0.45 -18.46 -6.36
N THR A 311 -0.29 -18.14 -5.09
CA THR A 311 -0.91 -16.98 -4.44
C THR A 311 0.14 -16.18 -3.68
N VAL A 312 -0.15 -14.91 -3.41
CA VAL A 312 0.72 -14.07 -2.56
C VAL A 312 0.27 -14.16 -1.11
N THR A 313 -1.02 -13.97 -0.87
CA THR A 313 -1.62 -13.96 0.48
C THR A 313 -2.23 -15.31 0.85
N GLY A 314 -2.72 -16.05 -0.12
CA GLY A 314 -3.44 -17.31 0.08
C GLY A 314 -4.86 -17.14 0.63
N LEU A 315 -5.45 -15.93 0.55
CA LEU A 315 -6.83 -15.64 0.95
C LEU A 315 -7.88 -16.18 -0.01
#